data_b8f9470a0256d740b777285a4d9df735
#
_entry.id   b8f9470a0256d740b777285a4d9df735
#
_cell.length_a   1.000
_cell.length_b   1.000
_cell.length_c   1.000
_cell.angle_alpha   90.00
_cell.angle_beta   90.00
_cell.angle_gamma   90.00
#
_symmetry.space_group_name_H-M   'P 1'
#
loop_
_entity.id
_entity.type
_entity.pdbx_description
1 polymer ?
#
loop_
_entity_poly.entity_id
_entity_poly.type
_entity_poly.pdbx_seq_one_letter_code
_entity_poly.pdbx_strand_id
1 'polypeptide(L)'
;MAIGDSYTTASFDPADLWEPCIRNVVDYPHLVAATTGLPLVEPACIGATGSGYWYPSRVKGTHVTVKAAYRDKLNKHTALATINLGLNDIMLAYHMKLVRECFAAAYTNTNRRHSACQDRIDKTYRSLIAFLPLELEGIYRDAKERISPNGMVIAIGYAEMFTPGGPCWDNVLIGPADRAYINHVLKGINRAVRLAAHKAHV
;
A
#
# COMPACT_ATOMS: atom_id res chain seq x y z
N MET A 1 -3.62 7.35 -14.70
CA MET A 1 -3.42 7.82 -13.33
C MET A 1 -3.13 6.65 -12.43
N ALA A 2 -2.04 6.66 -11.66
CA ALA A 2 -1.72 5.61 -10.70
C ALA A 2 -1.55 6.22 -9.29
N ILE A 3 -2.49 5.90 -8.40
CA ILE A 3 -2.50 6.33 -7.00
C ILE A 3 -2.14 5.11 -6.15
N GLY A 4 -1.17 5.25 -5.26
CA GLY A 4 -0.77 4.13 -4.41
C GLY A 4 0.46 4.40 -3.56
N ASP A 5 0.91 3.35 -2.89
CA ASP A 5 2.04 3.36 -1.98
C ASP A 5 3.30 2.71 -2.58
N SER A 6 4.18 2.17 -1.73
CA SER A 6 5.42 1.51 -2.14
C SER A 6 5.22 0.28 -3.05
N TYR A 7 4.07 -0.39 -2.99
CA TYR A 7 3.75 -1.46 -3.93
C TYR A 7 3.46 -0.93 -5.34
N THR A 8 2.95 0.30 -5.45
CA THR A 8 2.75 0.95 -6.75
C THR A 8 4.06 1.47 -7.31
N THR A 9 4.90 2.08 -6.47
CA THR A 9 6.15 2.74 -6.90
C THR A 9 7.31 1.77 -7.11
N ALA A 10 7.15 0.48 -6.78
CA ALA A 10 8.22 -0.54 -6.82
C ALA A 10 9.53 -0.11 -6.14
N SER A 11 9.43 0.54 -4.98
CA SER A 11 10.50 1.26 -4.26
C SER A 11 11.52 0.34 -3.58
N PHE A 12 12.14 -0.55 -4.31
CA PHE A 12 13.10 -1.51 -3.75
C PHE A 12 14.53 -1.32 -4.26
N ASP A 13 14.75 -0.39 -5.20
CA ASP A 13 16.09 -0.08 -5.71
C ASP A 13 16.73 1.04 -4.88
N PRO A 14 17.96 0.85 -4.36
CA PRO A 14 18.71 1.91 -3.69
C PRO A 14 18.92 3.17 -4.54
N ALA A 15 18.92 3.05 -5.87
CA ALA A 15 19.04 4.18 -6.79
C ALA A 15 17.83 5.13 -6.71
N ASP A 16 16.66 4.62 -6.30
CA ASP A 16 15.43 5.41 -6.21
C ASP A 16 15.37 6.28 -4.95
N LEU A 17 16.28 6.13 -4.00
CA LEU A 17 16.29 6.85 -2.73
C LEU A 17 16.41 8.38 -2.87
N TRP A 18 16.84 8.87 -4.02
CA TRP A 18 16.98 10.30 -4.33
C TRP A 18 15.70 10.92 -4.90
N GLU A 19 14.74 10.11 -5.35
CA GLU A 19 13.45 10.57 -5.83
C GLU A 19 12.51 10.77 -4.62
N PRO A 20 11.82 11.93 -4.50
CA PRO A 20 11.05 12.26 -3.30
C PRO A 20 9.99 11.25 -2.88
N CYS A 21 9.37 10.57 -3.83
CA CYS A 21 8.37 9.52 -3.56
C CYS A 21 8.92 8.11 -3.78
N ILE A 22 10.21 7.99 -4.10
CA ILE A 22 10.89 6.71 -4.34
C ILE A 22 10.11 5.89 -5.38
N ARG A 23 9.91 6.45 -6.58
CA ARG A 23 9.26 5.79 -7.72
C ARG A 23 10.30 5.19 -8.65
N ASN A 24 10.03 3.98 -9.11
CA ASN A 24 10.89 3.28 -10.06
C ASN A 24 10.24 3.30 -11.46
N VAL A 25 11.04 3.54 -12.50
CA VAL A 25 10.56 3.56 -13.89
C VAL A 25 10.16 2.19 -14.45
N VAL A 26 10.43 1.11 -13.71
CA VAL A 26 10.01 -0.26 -14.07
C VAL A 26 8.82 -0.76 -13.24
N ASP A 27 8.14 0.15 -12.54
CA ASP A 27 6.91 -0.17 -11.81
C ASP A 27 5.74 -0.53 -12.76
N TYR A 28 4.66 -1.11 -12.19
CA TYR A 28 3.52 -1.51 -13.01
C TYR A 28 2.81 -0.32 -13.70
N PRO A 29 2.72 0.91 -13.14
CA PRO A 29 2.13 2.04 -13.84
C PRO A 29 2.83 2.37 -15.16
N HIS A 30 4.16 2.34 -15.19
CA HIS A 30 4.93 2.55 -16.42
C HIS A 30 4.71 1.43 -17.44
N LEU A 31 4.63 0.16 -16.99
CA LEU A 31 4.33 -0.97 -17.86
C LEU A 31 2.92 -0.87 -18.45
N VAL A 32 1.92 -0.50 -17.65
CA VAL A 32 0.55 -0.28 -18.13
C VAL A 32 0.50 0.87 -19.14
N ALA A 33 1.16 2.00 -18.84
CA ALA A 33 1.22 3.13 -19.76
C ALA A 33 1.87 2.75 -21.10
N ALA A 34 3.00 2.04 -21.08
CA ALA A 34 3.68 1.57 -22.27
C ALA A 34 2.80 0.61 -23.11
N THR A 35 2.04 -0.28 -22.45
CA THR A 35 1.20 -1.27 -23.12
C THR A 35 -0.06 -0.65 -23.71
N THR A 36 -0.65 0.33 -23.02
CA THR A 36 -1.93 0.95 -23.41
C THR A 36 -1.77 2.20 -24.29
N GLY A 37 -0.57 2.79 -24.33
CA GLY A 37 -0.33 4.09 -24.96
C GLY A 37 -0.94 5.28 -24.21
N LEU A 38 -1.49 5.08 -23.02
CA LEU A 38 -2.08 6.15 -22.22
C LEU A 38 -0.98 6.98 -21.52
N PRO A 39 -1.07 8.32 -21.53
CA PRO A 39 -0.17 9.16 -20.75
C PRO A 39 -0.25 8.83 -19.27
N LEU A 40 0.92 8.65 -18.61
CA LEU A 40 1.00 8.35 -17.19
C LEU A 40 1.04 9.65 -16.37
N VAL A 41 0.18 9.71 -15.36
CA VAL A 41 0.29 10.62 -14.22
C VAL A 41 0.35 9.76 -12.98
N GLU A 42 1.47 9.80 -12.26
CA GLU A 42 1.73 8.95 -11.11
C GLU A 42 1.99 9.77 -9.83
N PRO A 43 0.94 10.11 -9.07
CA PRO A 43 1.11 10.71 -7.76
C PRO A 43 1.46 9.69 -6.65
N ALA A 44 1.57 8.39 -6.97
CA ALA A 44 1.95 7.36 -6.01
C ALA A 44 3.21 7.74 -5.23
N CYS A 45 3.24 7.40 -3.94
CA CYS A 45 4.34 7.75 -3.05
C CYS A 45 4.48 6.73 -1.93
N ILE A 46 5.71 6.35 -1.60
CA ILE A 46 5.97 5.47 -0.46
C ILE A 46 5.22 5.94 0.79
N GLY A 47 4.60 5.02 1.51
CA GLY A 47 3.87 5.35 2.74
C GLY A 47 2.52 6.04 2.53
N ALA A 48 2.01 6.11 1.29
CA ALA A 48 0.69 6.67 1.02
C ALA A 48 -0.41 5.93 1.79
N THR A 49 -1.38 6.70 2.28
CA THR A 49 -2.54 6.23 3.06
C THR A 49 -3.84 6.68 2.43
N GLY A 50 -4.96 6.10 2.84
CA GLY A 50 -6.30 6.53 2.44
C GLY A 50 -6.56 7.99 2.78
N SER A 51 -6.07 8.49 3.94
CA SER A 51 -6.19 9.91 4.28
C SER A 51 -5.49 10.83 3.27
N GLY A 52 -4.38 10.38 2.65
CA GLY A 52 -3.67 11.12 1.61
C GLY A 52 -4.46 11.25 0.31
N TYR A 53 -5.46 10.40 0.10
CA TYR A 53 -6.40 10.57 -1.00
C TYR A 53 -7.24 11.85 -0.84
N TRP A 54 -7.70 12.13 0.37
CA TRP A 54 -8.59 13.24 0.68
C TRP A 54 -7.87 14.56 0.97
N TYR A 55 -6.69 14.49 1.58
CA TYR A 55 -5.98 15.66 2.12
C TYR A 55 -4.51 15.66 1.73
N PRO A 56 -3.88 16.84 1.59
CA PRO A 56 -2.43 16.95 1.54
C PRO A 56 -1.82 16.26 2.75
N SER A 57 -0.82 15.44 2.54
CA SER A 57 -0.23 14.63 3.61
C SER A 57 1.30 14.75 3.64
N ARG A 58 1.86 14.54 4.83
CA ARG A 58 3.28 14.30 4.97
C ARG A 58 3.53 12.80 4.91
N VAL A 59 4.45 12.34 4.05
CA VAL A 59 4.84 10.95 4.01
C VAL A 59 5.60 10.63 5.29
N LYS A 60 5.00 9.80 6.16
CA LYS A 60 5.59 9.45 7.46
C LYS A 60 6.96 8.79 7.28
N GLY A 61 7.94 9.21 8.07
CA GLY A 61 9.30 8.68 8.02
C GLY A 61 10.20 9.28 6.93
N THR A 62 9.67 10.21 6.14
CA THR A 62 10.43 10.96 5.13
C THR A 62 10.27 12.46 5.34
N HIS A 63 11.10 13.26 4.65
CA HIS A 63 10.92 14.72 4.58
C HIS A 63 9.92 15.14 3.49
N VAL A 64 9.34 14.17 2.78
CA VAL A 64 8.44 14.43 1.65
C VAL A 64 7.10 14.94 2.13
N THR A 65 6.71 16.10 1.63
CA THR A 65 5.35 16.64 1.80
C THR A 65 4.61 16.53 0.48
N VAL A 66 3.58 15.72 0.44
CA VAL A 66 2.61 15.69 -0.68
C VAL A 66 1.70 16.90 -0.54
N LYS A 67 1.92 17.92 -1.37
CA LYS A 67 1.26 19.23 -1.25
C LYS A 67 -0.21 19.23 -1.69
N ALA A 68 -0.64 18.20 -2.45
CA ALA A 68 -2.01 18.08 -2.93
C ALA A 68 -2.58 16.71 -2.56
N ALA A 69 -3.87 16.65 -2.29
CA ALA A 69 -4.56 15.36 -2.14
C ALA A 69 -4.51 14.58 -3.47
N TYR A 70 -4.44 13.26 -3.39
CA TYR A 70 -4.36 12.44 -4.62
C TYR A 70 -5.59 12.63 -5.51
N ARG A 71 -6.78 12.81 -4.91
CA ARG A 71 -8.03 13.08 -5.62
C ARG A 71 -7.98 14.31 -6.52
N ASP A 72 -7.16 15.32 -6.19
CA ASP A 72 -7.06 16.57 -6.95
C ASP A 72 -6.31 16.39 -8.28
N LYS A 73 -5.68 15.25 -8.49
CA LYS A 73 -5.06 14.85 -9.75
C LYS A 73 -6.02 14.15 -10.70
N LEU A 74 -7.17 13.66 -10.21
CA LEU A 74 -8.21 13.04 -11.01
C LEU A 74 -9.05 14.11 -11.70
N ASN A 75 -9.40 13.88 -12.97
CA ASN A 75 -10.26 14.80 -13.75
C ASN A 75 -10.97 14.04 -14.88
N LYS A 76 -11.82 14.73 -15.61
CA LYS A 76 -12.64 14.15 -16.71
C LYS A 76 -11.84 13.67 -17.93
N HIS A 77 -10.53 13.91 -17.99
CA HIS A 77 -9.64 13.34 -19.00
C HIS A 77 -8.94 12.05 -18.51
N THR A 78 -9.12 11.66 -17.25
CA THR A 78 -8.57 10.41 -16.72
C THR A 78 -9.36 9.23 -17.26
N ALA A 79 -8.79 8.47 -18.20
CA ALA A 79 -9.42 7.29 -18.80
C ALA A 79 -9.26 6.05 -17.92
N LEU A 80 -8.17 5.96 -17.16
CA LEU A 80 -7.87 4.84 -16.27
C LEU A 80 -7.25 5.36 -14.97
N ALA A 81 -7.82 4.95 -13.84
CA ALA A 81 -7.24 5.18 -12.52
C ALA A 81 -7.02 3.84 -11.81
N THR A 82 -5.79 3.54 -11.44
CA THR A 82 -5.45 2.43 -10.55
C THR A 82 -5.25 2.96 -9.14
N ILE A 83 -5.78 2.27 -8.14
CA ILE A 83 -5.72 2.70 -6.73
C ILE A 83 -5.26 1.52 -5.86
N ASN A 84 -4.10 1.68 -5.23
CA ASN A 84 -3.47 0.71 -4.33
C ASN A 84 -3.19 1.37 -2.97
N LEU A 85 -4.20 1.41 -2.09
CA LEU A 85 -4.15 2.03 -0.77
C LEU A 85 -4.72 1.08 0.30
N GLY A 86 -4.39 1.32 1.56
CA GLY A 86 -4.92 0.58 2.72
C GLY A 86 -3.86 -0.13 3.54
N LEU A 87 -2.72 -0.54 2.95
CA LEU A 87 -1.64 -1.21 3.70
C LEU A 87 -1.06 -0.28 4.77
N ASN A 88 -0.78 0.94 4.40
CA ASN A 88 -0.16 1.91 5.28
C ASN A 88 -1.11 2.43 6.37
N ASP A 89 -2.40 2.40 6.14
CA ASP A 89 -3.40 2.72 7.14
C ASP A 89 -3.36 1.71 8.30
N ILE A 90 -3.08 0.46 7.99
CA ILE A 90 -2.97 -0.64 8.96
C ILE A 90 -1.56 -0.77 9.53
N MET A 91 -0.53 -0.80 8.67
CA MET A 91 0.82 -1.18 9.09
C MET A 91 1.72 0.01 9.45
N LEU A 92 1.49 1.18 8.87
CA LEU A 92 2.41 2.32 8.99
C LEU A 92 2.17 3.26 10.16
N ALA A 93 1.11 3.11 10.92
CA ALA A 93 0.96 3.94 12.12
C ALA A 93 2.23 3.92 13.04
N TYR A 94 3.17 2.96 12.82
CA TYR A 94 4.34 2.74 13.66
C TYR A 94 5.63 2.33 12.91
N HIS A 95 5.80 2.68 11.66
CA HIS A 95 6.81 2.27 10.69
C HIS A 95 8.17 1.76 11.17
N MET A 96 9.04 2.66 11.63
CA MET A 96 10.42 2.30 11.97
C MET A 96 10.51 1.45 13.25
N LYS A 97 9.57 1.65 14.17
CA LYS A 97 9.51 0.87 15.40
C LYS A 97 9.03 -0.55 15.13
N LEU A 98 8.04 -0.72 14.24
CA LEU A 98 7.55 -2.04 13.84
C LEU A 98 8.64 -2.86 13.15
N VAL A 99 9.33 -2.30 12.15
CA VAL A 99 10.44 -2.97 11.46
C VAL A 99 11.51 -3.38 12.47
N ARG A 100 11.92 -2.48 13.35
CA ARG A 100 12.93 -2.79 14.38
C ARG A 100 12.47 -3.89 15.34
N GLU A 101 11.21 -3.87 15.78
CA GLU A 101 10.65 -4.88 16.68
C GLU A 101 10.51 -6.25 15.98
N CYS A 102 10.13 -6.27 14.71
CA CYS A 102 10.08 -7.52 13.94
C CYS A 102 11.46 -8.11 13.69
N PHE A 103 12.46 -7.28 13.39
CA PHE A 103 13.86 -7.74 13.28
C PHE A 103 14.43 -8.20 14.63
N ALA A 104 14.19 -7.45 15.71
CA ALA A 104 14.66 -7.83 17.04
C ALA A 104 14.01 -9.15 17.51
N ALA A 105 12.74 -9.37 17.21
CA ALA A 105 12.03 -10.60 17.56
C ALA A 105 12.63 -11.83 16.85
N ALA A 106 13.13 -11.69 15.62
CA ALA A 106 13.80 -12.78 14.91
C ALA A 106 15.07 -13.27 15.63
N TYR A 107 15.80 -12.35 16.30
CA TYR A 107 17.03 -12.67 17.02
C TYR A 107 16.82 -13.16 18.45
N THR A 108 15.71 -12.77 19.10
CA THR A 108 15.54 -12.98 20.54
C THR A 108 14.52 -14.05 20.89
N ASN A 109 13.79 -14.61 19.92
CA ASN A 109 12.57 -15.34 20.24
C ASN A 109 12.26 -16.58 19.40
N THR A 110 12.93 -17.68 19.72
CA THR A 110 12.69 -18.97 19.07
C THR A 110 11.46 -19.73 19.57
N ASN A 111 10.83 -19.36 20.70
CA ASN A 111 9.83 -20.19 21.39
C ASN A 111 8.55 -19.50 21.88
N ARG A 112 8.29 -18.23 21.54
CA ARG A 112 7.01 -17.60 21.93
C ARG A 112 5.93 -17.79 20.86
N ARG A 113 4.70 -18.09 21.29
CA ARG A 113 3.52 -18.22 20.42
C ARG A 113 3.16 -16.92 19.70
N HIS A 114 3.52 -15.77 20.29
CA HIS A 114 3.36 -14.45 19.71
C HIS A 114 4.66 -13.66 19.93
N SER A 115 5.14 -13.02 18.88
CA SER A 115 6.28 -12.13 18.96
C SER A 115 5.82 -10.68 19.24
N ALA A 116 6.74 -9.82 19.69
CA ALA A 116 6.46 -8.38 19.82
C ALA A 116 6.05 -7.75 18.47
N CYS A 117 6.51 -8.33 17.35
CA CYS A 117 6.11 -7.98 16.00
C CYS A 117 4.60 -8.24 15.78
N GLN A 118 4.15 -9.46 16.08
CA GLN A 118 2.73 -9.85 15.91
C GLN A 118 1.82 -9.03 16.82
N ASP A 119 2.16 -8.88 18.10
CA ASP A 119 1.36 -8.11 19.06
C ASP A 119 1.17 -6.66 18.60
N ARG A 120 2.21 -6.07 18.01
CA ARG A 120 2.17 -4.70 17.53
C ARG A 120 1.28 -4.54 16.29
N ILE A 121 1.43 -5.44 15.32
CA ILE A 121 0.60 -5.45 14.12
C ILE A 121 -0.85 -5.73 14.50
N ASP A 122 -1.09 -6.72 15.35
CA ASP A 122 -2.42 -7.18 15.73
C ASP A 122 -3.24 -6.06 16.39
N LYS A 123 -2.61 -5.27 17.26
CA LYS A 123 -3.28 -4.14 17.93
C LYS A 123 -3.83 -3.13 16.91
N THR A 124 -3.06 -2.78 15.88
CA THR A 124 -3.50 -1.82 14.84
C THR A 124 -4.45 -2.49 13.86
N TYR A 125 -4.13 -3.71 13.42
CA TYR A 125 -4.94 -4.48 12.50
C TYR A 125 -6.38 -4.66 13.00
N ARG A 126 -6.57 -5.16 14.22
CA ARG A 126 -7.91 -5.40 14.79
C ARG A 126 -8.73 -4.12 14.94
N SER A 127 -8.08 -3.00 15.26
CA SER A 127 -8.78 -1.73 15.44
C SER A 127 -9.18 -1.06 14.13
N LEU A 128 -8.44 -1.25 13.04
CA LEU A 128 -8.62 -0.51 11.80
C LEU A 128 -9.22 -1.34 10.65
N ILE A 129 -8.99 -2.66 10.65
CA ILE A 129 -9.42 -3.51 9.52
C ILE A 129 -10.93 -3.49 9.29
N ALA A 130 -11.73 -3.29 10.33
CA ALA A 130 -13.18 -3.22 10.22
C ALA A 130 -13.67 -1.95 9.50
N PHE A 131 -12.91 -0.87 9.57
CA PHE A 131 -13.23 0.41 8.95
C PHE A 131 -12.65 0.59 7.55
N LEU A 132 -11.58 -0.16 7.24
CA LEU A 132 -10.88 -0.04 5.97
C LEU A 132 -11.80 -0.22 4.72
N PRO A 133 -12.76 -1.17 4.70
CA PRO A 133 -13.65 -1.28 3.54
C PRO A 133 -14.49 -0.03 3.30
N LEU A 134 -14.96 0.64 4.36
CA LEU A 134 -15.77 1.85 4.24
C LEU A 134 -14.94 3.03 3.72
N GLU A 135 -13.71 3.18 4.20
CA GLU A 135 -12.78 4.21 3.75
C GLU A 135 -12.46 4.03 2.26
N LEU A 136 -12.07 2.81 1.87
CA LEU A 136 -11.72 2.50 0.47
C LEU A 136 -12.93 2.60 -0.46
N GLU A 137 -14.13 2.19 -0.02
CA GLU A 137 -15.36 2.38 -0.79
C GLU A 137 -15.60 3.85 -1.12
N GLY A 138 -15.45 4.74 -0.13
CA GLY A 138 -15.55 6.19 -0.32
C GLY A 138 -14.54 6.71 -1.34
N ILE A 139 -13.29 6.26 -1.25
CA ILE A 139 -12.23 6.60 -2.20
C ILE A 139 -12.58 6.16 -3.62
N TYR A 140 -13.03 4.92 -3.80
CA TYR A 140 -13.34 4.40 -5.13
C TYR A 140 -14.56 5.08 -5.76
N ARG A 141 -15.60 5.40 -4.98
CA ARG A 141 -16.78 6.16 -5.45
C ARG A 141 -16.38 7.57 -5.89
N ASP A 142 -15.65 8.30 -5.07
CA ASP A 142 -15.17 9.66 -5.43
C ASP A 142 -14.26 9.63 -6.66
N ALA A 143 -13.37 8.64 -6.77
CA ALA A 143 -12.52 8.49 -7.94
C ALA A 143 -13.35 8.26 -9.21
N LYS A 144 -14.35 7.38 -9.16
CA LYS A 144 -15.26 7.08 -10.27
C LYS A 144 -16.06 8.31 -10.73
N GLU A 145 -16.51 9.14 -9.79
CA GLU A 145 -17.21 10.39 -10.10
C GLU A 145 -16.30 11.44 -10.73
N ARG A 146 -15.00 11.43 -10.43
CA ARG A 146 -14.04 12.43 -10.92
C ARG A 146 -13.50 12.14 -12.30
N ILE A 147 -13.31 10.88 -12.67
CA ILE A 147 -12.71 10.48 -13.95
C ILE A 147 -13.66 10.67 -15.12
N SER A 148 -13.21 10.32 -16.33
CA SER A 148 -14.04 10.28 -17.53
C SER A 148 -15.30 9.42 -17.30
N PRO A 149 -16.47 9.79 -17.86
CA PRO A 149 -17.68 8.96 -17.79
C PRO A 149 -17.50 7.54 -18.35
N ASN A 150 -16.59 7.40 -19.33
CA ASN A 150 -16.21 6.10 -19.92
C ASN A 150 -14.89 5.56 -19.34
N GLY A 151 -14.38 6.19 -18.28
CA GLY A 151 -13.16 5.79 -17.62
C GLY A 151 -13.36 4.62 -16.66
N MET A 152 -12.27 3.98 -16.30
CA MET A 152 -12.25 2.83 -15.41
C MET A 152 -11.44 3.13 -14.14
N VAL A 153 -11.97 2.75 -12.99
CA VAL A 153 -11.22 2.66 -11.74
C VAL A 153 -10.92 1.19 -11.48
N ILE A 154 -9.67 0.88 -11.17
CA ILE A 154 -9.23 -0.47 -10.79
C ILE A 154 -8.64 -0.42 -9.38
N ALA A 155 -9.27 -1.15 -8.47
CA ALA A 155 -8.73 -1.39 -7.14
C ALA A 155 -7.64 -2.47 -7.21
N ILE A 156 -6.45 -2.14 -6.72
CA ILE A 156 -5.30 -3.06 -6.72
C ILE A 156 -5.04 -3.53 -5.28
N GLY A 157 -4.96 -4.84 -5.11
CA GLY A 157 -4.56 -5.47 -3.86
C GLY A 157 -3.04 -5.58 -3.72
N TYR A 158 -2.60 -6.27 -2.67
CA TYR A 158 -1.21 -6.46 -2.30
C TYR A 158 -0.78 -7.89 -2.54
N ALA A 159 0.36 -8.10 -3.17
CA ALA A 159 1.02 -9.40 -3.24
C ALA A 159 1.43 -9.87 -1.82
N GLU A 160 1.51 -11.17 -1.60
CA GLU A 160 2.12 -11.70 -0.38
C GLU A 160 3.58 -11.28 -0.31
N MET A 161 4.00 -10.77 0.87
CA MET A 161 5.35 -10.24 1.05
C MET A 161 6.40 -11.36 1.17
N PHE A 162 5.99 -12.50 1.71
CA PHE A 162 6.89 -13.61 1.98
C PHE A 162 6.39 -14.90 1.34
N THR A 163 7.29 -15.59 0.62
CA THR A 163 7.03 -16.95 0.13
C THR A 163 7.27 -17.95 1.24
N PRO A 164 6.31 -18.77 1.62
CA PRO A 164 6.53 -19.84 2.59
C PRO A 164 7.64 -20.78 2.14
N GLY A 165 8.69 -20.96 2.96
CA GLY A 165 9.78 -21.89 2.68
C GLY A 165 10.75 -21.47 1.56
N GLY A 166 10.61 -20.27 0.99
CA GLY A 166 11.49 -19.80 -0.07
C GLY A 166 12.93 -19.55 0.40
N PRO A 167 13.93 -19.65 -0.49
CA PRO A 167 15.35 -19.49 -0.16
C PRO A 167 15.81 -18.01 -0.09
N CYS A 168 14.90 -17.07 0.12
CA CYS A 168 15.22 -15.66 0.14
C CYS A 168 15.99 -15.29 1.42
N TRP A 169 16.95 -14.38 1.33
CA TRP A 169 17.78 -13.92 2.43
C TRP A 169 16.99 -13.22 3.56
N ASP A 170 15.85 -12.62 3.24
CA ASP A 170 14.90 -12.02 4.19
C ASP A 170 14.32 -13.05 5.16
N ASN A 171 14.31 -14.34 4.78
CA ASN A 171 13.95 -15.46 5.65
C ASN A 171 14.85 -15.59 6.89
N VAL A 172 16.05 -15.01 6.85
CA VAL A 172 16.99 -14.98 7.98
C VAL A 172 16.64 -13.86 8.96
N LEU A 173 16.03 -12.77 8.46
CA LEU A 173 15.77 -11.55 9.23
C LEU A 173 14.41 -11.54 9.93
N ILE A 174 13.41 -12.28 9.44
CA ILE A 174 12.07 -12.36 10.01
C ILE A 174 11.68 -13.82 10.21
N GLY A 175 11.30 -14.17 11.43
CA GLY A 175 10.94 -15.55 11.79
C GLY A 175 9.76 -16.09 11.00
N PRO A 176 9.66 -17.43 10.78
CA PRO A 176 8.61 -18.05 9.97
C PRO A 176 7.20 -17.69 10.43
N ALA A 177 6.97 -17.63 11.74
CA ALA A 177 5.66 -17.27 12.32
C ALA A 177 5.28 -15.81 12.02
N ASP A 178 6.23 -14.90 12.05
CA ASP A 178 6.01 -13.48 11.76
C ASP A 178 5.74 -13.26 10.27
N ARG A 179 6.46 -13.96 9.39
CA ARG A 179 6.21 -13.94 7.93
C ARG A 179 4.80 -14.44 7.61
N ALA A 180 4.41 -15.57 8.18
CA ALA A 180 3.06 -16.12 8.00
C ALA A 180 2.00 -15.15 8.52
N TYR A 181 2.25 -14.48 9.65
CA TYR A 181 1.34 -13.50 10.23
C TYR A 181 1.22 -12.24 9.36
N ILE A 182 2.32 -11.71 8.83
CA ILE A 182 2.30 -10.57 7.92
C ILE A 182 1.50 -10.89 6.65
N ASN A 183 1.70 -12.07 6.05
CA ASN A 183 0.90 -12.52 4.93
C ASN A 183 -0.59 -12.68 5.28
N HIS A 184 -0.91 -13.14 6.49
CA HIS A 184 -2.29 -13.20 6.98
C HIS A 184 -2.94 -11.82 7.03
N VAL A 185 -2.23 -10.79 7.53
CA VAL A 185 -2.69 -9.40 7.56
C VAL A 185 -2.92 -8.88 6.15
N LEU A 186 -1.98 -9.11 5.21
CA LEU A 186 -2.13 -8.75 3.80
C LEU A 186 -3.37 -9.37 3.16
N LYS A 187 -3.65 -10.65 3.45
CA LYS A 187 -4.89 -11.31 2.99
C LYS A 187 -6.14 -10.65 3.56
N GLY A 188 -6.09 -10.16 4.80
CA GLY A 188 -7.17 -9.39 5.42
C GLY A 188 -7.40 -8.05 4.73
N ILE A 189 -6.33 -7.32 4.44
CA ILE A 189 -6.38 -6.05 3.68
C ILE A 189 -6.94 -6.30 2.28
N ASN A 190 -6.50 -7.34 1.59
CA ASN A 190 -7.02 -7.69 0.27
C ASN A 190 -8.52 -8.04 0.27
N ARG A 191 -9.02 -8.66 1.35
CA ARG A 191 -10.47 -8.84 1.52
C ARG A 191 -11.21 -7.52 1.67
N ALA A 192 -10.64 -6.56 2.41
CA ALA A 192 -11.20 -5.22 2.56
C ALA A 192 -11.24 -4.47 1.21
N VAL A 193 -10.13 -4.50 0.46
CA VAL A 193 -10.04 -3.93 -0.89
C VAL A 193 -11.12 -4.52 -1.80
N ARG A 194 -11.25 -5.84 -1.86
CA ARG A 194 -12.24 -6.52 -2.69
C ARG A 194 -13.67 -6.16 -2.30
N LEU A 195 -13.97 -6.11 -1.00
CA LEU A 195 -15.30 -5.74 -0.51
C LEU A 195 -15.64 -4.30 -0.89
N ALA A 196 -14.71 -3.37 -0.71
CA ALA A 196 -14.87 -1.97 -1.07
C ALA A 196 -15.07 -1.78 -2.58
N ALA A 197 -14.25 -2.45 -3.40
CA ALA A 197 -14.35 -2.44 -4.85
C ALA A 197 -15.72 -2.94 -5.33
N HIS A 198 -16.17 -4.07 -4.80
CA HIS A 198 -17.51 -4.62 -5.12
C HIS A 198 -18.63 -3.63 -4.79
N LYS A 199 -18.59 -3.01 -3.60
CA LYS A 199 -19.60 -2.04 -3.18
C LYS A 199 -19.57 -0.73 -3.99
N ALA A 200 -18.40 -0.32 -4.46
CA ALA A 200 -18.22 0.85 -5.32
C ALA A 200 -18.47 0.54 -6.80
N HIS A 201 -18.69 -0.72 -7.18
CA HIS A 201 -18.81 -1.17 -8.57
C HIS A 201 -17.60 -0.77 -9.44
N VAL A 202 -16.39 -1.08 -8.96
CA VAL A 202 -15.11 -0.87 -9.64
C VAL A 202 -14.34 -2.17 -9.69
#